data_aa894de1534cabc2062b2aed83c728e2
#
_entry.id   aa894de1534cabc2062b2aed83c728e2
#
_cell.length_a   1.000
_cell.length_b   1.000
_cell.length_c   1.000
_cell.angle_alpha   90.00
_cell.angle_beta   90.00
_cell.angle_gamma   90.00
#
_symmetry.space_group_name_H-M   'P 1'
#
loop_
_entity.id
_entity.type
_entity.pdbx_description
1 polymer ?
#
loop_
_entity_poly.entity_id
_entity_poly.type
_entity_poly.pdbx_seq_one_letter_code
_entity_poly.pdbx_strand_id
1 'polypeptide(L)'
;MSDIVIRHAEPRDAEPLRQLTSYPEVYHDTLQLPHPSMEMWQERLLPKPGSRHLVATIDEQVVGHLKLSVEPNPRRSHVATFGVSVASQAHGRGVGSALMREMINLCDNWLRVERIELTVFTDNPSAMALYRKFGFIVEGTGKRYALRNGEYVDAYFMARLKG
;
A
#
# COMPACT_ATOMS: atom_id res chain seq x y z
N MET A 1 -12.77 -22.70 3.53
CA MET A 1 -12.04 -21.54 3.02
C MET A 1 -11.54 -20.70 4.19
N SER A 2 -10.29 -20.34 4.12
CA SER A 2 -9.69 -19.54 5.19
C SER A 2 -10.06 -18.07 5.01
N ASP A 3 -10.41 -17.42 6.11
CA ASP A 3 -10.79 -16.01 6.10
C ASP A 3 -9.57 -15.10 6.04
N ILE A 4 -9.74 -13.97 5.38
CA ILE A 4 -8.76 -12.89 5.40
C ILE A 4 -9.01 -12.06 6.65
N VAL A 5 -7.98 -11.90 7.47
CA VAL A 5 -8.03 -11.07 8.67
C VAL A 5 -7.16 -9.83 8.45
N ILE A 6 -7.72 -8.65 8.68
CA ILE A 6 -6.97 -7.39 8.62
C ILE A 6 -6.76 -6.92 10.06
N ARG A 7 -5.51 -6.64 10.39
CA ARG A 7 -5.16 -6.13 11.73
C ARG A 7 -4.00 -5.15 11.63
N HIS A 8 -3.74 -4.41 12.69
CA HIS A 8 -2.57 -3.53 12.75
C HIS A 8 -1.30 -4.38 12.77
N ALA A 9 -0.25 -3.91 12.07
CA ALA A 9 1.04 -4.59 12.10
C ALA A 9 1.66 -4.50 13.48
N GLU A 10 2.31 -5.58 13.89
CA GLU A 10 2.98 -5.72 15.17
C GLU A 10 4.50 -5.88 14.94
N PRO A 11 5.36 -5.64 15.95
CA PRO A 11 6.80 -5.85 15.76
C PRO A 11 7.17 -7.23 15.25
N ARG A 12 6.41 -8.25 15.62
CA ARG A 12 6.62 -9.64 15.16
C ARG A 12 6.42 -9.81 13.66
N ASP A 13 5.77 -8.84 13.00
CA ASP A 13 5.51 -8.91 11.56
C ASP A 13 6.71 -8.44 10.72
N ALA A 14 7.78 -7.95 11.35
CA ALA A 14 8.95 -7.45 10.63
C ALA A 14 9.55 -8.51 9.71
N GLU A 15 9.76 -9.73 10.19
CA GLU A 15 10.34 -10.80 9.37
C GLU A 15 9.41 -11.25 8.24
N PRO A 16 8.11 -11.52 8.49
CA PRO A 16 7.19 -11.82 7.38
C PRO A 16 7.14 -10.71 6.32
N LEU A 17 7.17 -9.44 6.73
CA LEU A 17 7.14 -8.31 5.79
C LEU A 17 8.46 -8.17 5.03
N ARG A 18 9.60 -8.38 5.70
CA ARG A 18 10.89 -8.42 5.03
C ARG A 18 10.88 -9.49 3.95
N GLN A 19 10.38 -10.67 4.28
CA GLN A 19 10.33 -11.80 3.36
C GLN A 19 9.39 -11.50 2.17
N LEU A 20 8.19 -10.99 2.45
CA LEU A 20 7.20 -10.62 1.43
C LEU A 20 7.79 -9.63 0.43
N THR A 21 8.46 -8.59 0.92
CA THR A 21 8.97 -7.52 0.07
C THR A 21 10.33 -7.83 -0.55
N SER A 22 10.92 -8.99 -0.24
CA SER A 22 12.17 -9.45 -0.86
C SER A 22 11.95 -10.07 -2.24
N TYR A 23 10.73 -10.46 -2.57
CA TYR A 23 10.43 -11.10 -3.84
C TYR A 23 10.33 -10.07 -4.97
N PRO A 24 10.99 -10.32 -6.13
CA PRO A 24 10.94 -9.39 -7.26
C PRO A 24 9.52 -9.05 -7.71
N GLU A 25 8.62 -10.02 -7.72
CA GLU A 25 7.22 -9.80 -8.12
C GLU A 25 6.46 -8.87 -7.16
N VAL A 26 7.00 -8.63 -5.97
CA VAL A 26 6.42 -7.68 -5.02
C VAL A 26 7.12 -6.32 -5.11
N TYR A 27 8.45 -6.26 -4.94
CA TYR A 27 9.12 -4.95 -4.93
C TYR A 27 9.13 -4.27 -6.30
N HIS A 28 9.03 -5.04 -7.39
CA HIS A 28 9.01 -4.52 -8.76
C HIS A 28 7.96 -3.42 -8.98
N ASP A 29 6.81 -3.53 -8.33
CA ASP A 29 5.71 -2.58 -8.44
C ASP A 29 5.69 -1.54 -7.31
N THR A 30 6.77 -1.42 -6.57
CA THR A 30 6.93 -0.46 -5.47
C THR A 30 8.16 0.40 -5.69
N LEU A 31 8.38 1.37 -4.81
CA LEU A 31 9.61 2.16 -4.80
C LEU A 31 10.68 1.55 -3.90
N GLN A 32 10.47 0.35 -3.39
CA GLN A 32 11.42 -0.32 -2.54
C GLN A 32 12.57 -0.92 -3.35
N LEU A 33 13.73 -0.96 -2.71
CA LEU A 33 14.92 -1.57 -3.32
C LEU A 33 14.95 -3.08 -3.06
N PRO A 34 15.67 -3.84 -3.91
CA PRO A 34 15.97 -5.24 -3.59
C PRO A 34 16.71 -5.37 -2.25
N HIS A 35 16.65 -6.55 -1.66
CA HIS A 35 17.37 -6.89 -0.43
C HIS A 35 16.96 -6.06 0.79
N PRO A 36 15.67 -6.11 1.19
CA PRO A 36 15.23 -5.41 2.41
C PRO A 36 15.89 -6.01 3.66
N SER A 37 16.25 -5.16 4.62
CA SER A 37 16.86 -5.60 5.87
C SER A 37 15.82 -5.75 6.97
N MET A 38 16.14 -6.58 7.97
CA MET A 38 15.32 -6.71 9.18
C MET A 38 15.25 -5.40 9.95
N GLU A 39 16.41 -4.73 10.08
CA GLU A 39 16.50 -3.47 10.80
C GLU A 39 15.57 -2.41 10.20
N MET A 40 15.55 -2.30 8.88
CA MET A 40 14.67 -1.38 8.15
C MET A 40 13.20 -1.67 8.46
N TRP A 41 12.80 -2.94 8.45
CA TRP A 41 11.42 -3.32 8.74
C TRP A 41 11.06 -3.12 10.21
N GLN A 42 11.98 -3.39 11.13
CA GLN A 42 11.76 -3.10 12.55
C GLN A 42 11.53 -1.61 12.77
N GLU A 43 12.32 -0.76 12.10
CA GLU A 43 12.15 0.69 12.18
C GLU A 43 10.83 1.16 11.57
N ARG A 44 10.47 0.62 10.41
CA ARG A 44 9.21 0.98 9.74
C ARG A 44 7.97 0.64 10.55
N LEU A 45 8.05 -0.36 11.41
CA LEU A 45 6.93 -0.79 12.25
C LEU A 45 6.83 -0.01 13.56
N LEU A 46 7.79 0.86 13.86
CA LEU A 46 7.70 1.74 15.02
C LEU A 46 6.55 2.72 14.84
N PRO A 47 5.80 3.02 15.91
CA PRO A 47 4.70 3.99 15.83
C PRO A 47 5.19 5.35 15.36
N LYS A 48 4.45 5.94 14.42
CA LYS A 48 4.73 7.29 13.92
C LYS A 48 3.41 8.06 13.85
N PRO A 49 3.39 9.35 14.27
CA PRO A 49 2.18 10.15 14.17
C PRO A 49 1.66 10.17 12.72
N GLY A 50 0.35 9.99 12.56
CA GLY A 50 -0.28 10.01 11.25
C GLY A 50 -0.09 8.78 10.39
N SER A 51 0.66 7.78 10.87
CA SER A 51 0.89 6.53 10.12
C SER A 51 0.15 5.36 10.74
N ARG A 52 -0.43 4.51 9.88
CA ARG A 52 -1.04 3.25 10.29
C ARG A 52 -0.59 2.16 9.32
N HIS A 53 -0.13 1.06 9.89
CA HIS A 53 0.37 -0.06 9.10
C HIS A 53 -0.52 -1.27 9.34
N LEU A 54 -1.24 -1.68 8.30
CA LEU A 54 -2.14 -2.84 8.37
C LEU A 54 -1.46 -4.04 7.71
N VAL A 55 -1.74 -5.21 8.24
CA VAL A 55 -1.38 -6.47 7.59
C VAL A 55 -2.64 -7.29 7.34
N ALA A 56 -2.61 -8.04 6.26
CA ALA A 56 -3.62 -9.04 5.94
C ALA A 56 -3.02 -10.42 6.19
N THR A 57 -3.75 -11.26 6.91
CA THR A 57 -3.33 -12.64 7.17
C THR A 57 -4.36 -13.63 6.67
N ILE A 58 -3.87 -14.80 6.25
CA ILE A 58 -4.68 -15.98 5.96
C ILE A 58 -4.03 -17.12 6.75
N ASP A 59 -4.80 -17.80 7.59
CA ASP A 59 -4.30 -18.85 8.49
C ASP A 59 -3.09 -18.35 9.30
N GLU A 60 -3.19 -17.13 9.82
CA GLU A 60 -2.17 -16.47 10.63
C GLU A 60 -0.87 -16.14 9.88
N GLN A 61 -0.82 -16.35 8.56
CA GLN A 61 0.33 -16.00 7.72
C GLN A 61 0.12 -14.64 7.07
N VAL A 62 1.10 -13.75 7.16
CA VAL A 62 1.05 -12.45 6.52
C VAL A 62 1.12 -12.64 5.00
N VAL A 63 0.09 -12.20 4.30
CA VAL A 63 -0.01 -12.31 2.84
C VAL A 63 -0.10 -10.96 2.13
N GLY A 64 -0.19 -9.87 2.89
CA GLY A 64 -0.23 -8.53 2.32
C GLY A 64 -0.12 -7.48 3.41
N HIS A 65 0.14 -6.25 2.99
CA HIS A 65 0.16 -5.11 3.91
C HIS A 65 -0.23 -3.83 3.20
N LEU A 66 -0.64 -2.85 3.99
CA LEU A 66 -0.95 -1.51 3.51
C LEU A 66 -0.48 -0.51 4.55
N LYS A 67 0.31 0.47 4.12
CA LYS A 67 0.75 1.55 4.99
C LYS A 67 0.04 2.83 4.59
N LEU A 68 -0.71 3.40 5.52
CA LEU A 68 -1.44 4.66 5.35
C LEU A 68 -0.70 5.76 6.08
N SER A 69 -0.52 6.91 5.43
CA SER A 69 0.14 8.06 6.05
C SER A 69 -0.69 9.31 5.79
N VAL A 70 -1.13 9.96 6.86
CA VAL A 70 -1.83 11.25 6.79
C VAL A 70 -0.78 12.35 6.67
N GLU A 71 -1.01 13.31 5.77
CA GLU A 71 -0.08 14.41 5.55
C GLU A 71 0.08 15.25 6.82
N PRO A 72 1.35 15.53 7.23
CA PRO A 72 1.59 16.27 8.46
C PRO A 72 1.36 17.78 8.35
N ASN A 73 1.34 18.33 7.13
CA ASN A 73 1.12 19.76 6.94
C ASN A 73 -0.34 20.10 7.30
N PRO A 74 -0.59 21.07 8.20
CA PRO A 74 -1.97 21.42 8.61
C PRO A 74 -2.89 21.74 7.45
N ARG A 75 -2.40 22.35 6.39
CA ARG A 75 -3.21 22.69 5.22
C ARG A 75 -3.53 21.49 4.34
N ARG A 76 -2.91 20.36 4.60
CA ARG A 76 -3.12 19.10 3.88
C ARG A 76 -3.50 17.96 4.83
N SER A 77 -3.96 18.27 6.03
CA SER A 77 -4.32 17.24 7.02
C SER A 77 -5.57 16.43 6.62
N HIS A 78 -6.26 16.83 5.56
CA HIS A 78 -7.36 16.08 4.96
C HIS A 78 -6.88 15.08 3.89
N VAL A 79 -5.57 14.97 3.66
CA VAL A 79 -4.98 14.15 2.62
C VAL A 79 -4.19 13.01 3.24
N ALA A 80 -4.31 11.82 2.66
CA ALA A 80 -3.49 10.67 3.01
C ALA A 80 -2.92 10.03 1.75
N THR A 81 -1.78 9.38 1.92
CA THR A 81 -1.17 8.53 0.90
C THR A 81 -1.06 7.11 1.42
N PHE A 82 -0.95 6.15 0.55
CA PHE A 82 -0.77 4.76 0.96
C PHE A 82 0.03 3.96 -0.05
N GLY A 83 0.61 2.86 0.44
CA GLY A 83 1.18 1.83 -0.40
C GLY A 83 0.61 0.48 0.01
N VAL A 84 0.37 -0.40 -0.93
CA VAL A 84 -0.18 -1.73 -0.69
C VAL A 84 0.61 -2.77 -1.47
N SER A 85 0.86 -3.92 -0.83
CA SER A 85 1.50 -5.06 -1.48
C SER A 85 0.82 -6.34 -1.04
N VAL A 86 0.69 -7.29 -1.97
CA VAL A 86 0.08 -8.60 -1.72
C VAL A 86 1.02 -9.67 -2.28
N ALA A 87 1.23 -10.74 -1.49
CA ALA A 87 2.04 -11.86 -1.93
C ALA A 87 1.45 -12.48 -3.20
N SER A 88 2.32 -12.87 -4.15
CA SER A 88 1.87 -13.38 -5.43
C SER A 88 1.00 -14.65 -5.30
N GLN A 89 1.32 -15.52 -4.34
CA GLN A 89 0.53 -16.73 -4.08
C GLN A 89 -0.88 -16.43 -3.54
N ALA A 90 -1.12 -15.22 -3.08
CA ALA A 90 -2.43 -14.80 -2.56
C ALA A 90 -3.18 -13.89 -3.55
N HIS A 91 -2.67 -13.66 -4.74
CA HIS A 91 -3.36 -12.88 -5.76
C HIS A 91 -4.67 -13.56 -6.17
N GLY A 92 -5.68 -12.76 -6.48
CA GLY A 92 -7.00 -13.26 -6.88
C GLY A 92 -7.87 -13.76 -5.73
N ARG A 93 -7.42 -13.59 -4.47
CA ARG A 93 -8.16 -14.05 -3.28
C ARG A 93 -8.86 -12.91 -2.54
N GLY A 94 -8.81 -11.69 -3.06
CA GLY A 94 -9.49 -10.54 -2.45
C GLY A 94 -8.70 -9.84 -1.35
N VAL A 95 -7.40 -10.13 -1.18
CA VAL A 95 -6.55 -9.54 -0.15
C VAL A 95 -6.40 -8.03 -0.35
N GLY A 96 -6.08 -7.62 -1.57
CA GLY A 96 -5.95 -6.19 -1.90
C GLY A 96 -7.25 -5.43 -1.65
N SER A 97 -8.37 -6.00 -2.06
CA SER A 97 -9.69 -5.40 -1.83
C SER A 97 -10.02 -5.27 -0.34
N ALA A 98 -9.69 -6.29 0.45
CA ALA A 98 -9.93 -6.25 1.91
C ALA A 98 -9.11 -5.15 2.58
N LEU A 99 -7.84 -5.01 2.21
CA LEU A 99 -6.97 -3.94 2.72
C LEU A 99 -7.50 -2.57 2.30
N MET A 100 -7.92 -2.41 1.05
CA MET A 100 -8.47 -1.14 0.55
C MET A 100 -9.75 -0.76 1.29
N ARG A 101 -10.67 -1.70 1.50
CA ARG A 101 -11.92 -1.43 2.22
C ARG A 101 -11.64 -0.94 3.63
N GLU A 102 -10.73 -1.58 4.33
CA GLU A 102 -10.39 -1.19 5.71
C GLU A 102 -9.73 0.18 5.75
N MET A 103 -8.81 0.46 4.83
CA MET A 103 -8.16 1.76 4.73
C MET A 103 -9.18 2.88 4.46
N ILE A 104 -10.09 2.66 3.52
CA ILE A 104 -11.11 3.65 3.18
C ILE A 104 -12.07 3.87 4.35
N ASN A 105 -12.43 2.80 5.06
CA ASN A 105 -13.24 2.94 6.27
C ASN A 105 -12.55 3.80 7.33
N LEU A 106 -11.26 3.60 7.55
CA LEU A 106 -10.49 4.44 8.48
C LEU A 106 -10.48 5.90 8.03
N CYS A 107 -10.22 6.14 6.75
CA CYS A 107 -10.16 7.50 6.21
C CYS A 107 -11.50 8.21 6.30
N ASP A 108 -12.58 7.55 5.87
CA ASP A 108 -13.89 8.16 5.77
C ASP A 108 -14.57 8.37 7.13
N ASN A 109 -14.38 7.44 8.06
CA ASN A 109 -15.19 7.40 9.28
C ASN A 109 -14.42 7.73 10.56
N TRP A 110 -13.08 7.77 10.51
CA TRP A 110 -12.28 7.92 11.74
C TRP A 110 -11.20 8.99 11.65
N LEU A 111 -10.65 9.28 10.46
CA LEU A 111 -9.47 10.13 10.33
C LEU A 111 -9.74 11.48 9.63
N ARG A 112 -10.95 11.76 9.19
CA ARG A 112 -11.30 12.96 8.43
C ARG A 112 -10.45 13.15 7.16
N VAL A 113 -10.04 12.07 6.54
CA VAL A 113 -9.33 12.14 5.27
C VAL A 113 -10.38 12.23 4.16
N GLU A 114 -10.30 13.31 3.38
CA GLU A 114 -11.22 13.53 2.28
C GLU A 114 -10.60 13.27 0.92
N ARG A 115 -9.29 13.23 0.86
CA ARG A 115 -8.53 12.96 -0.36
C ARG A 115 -7.48 11.89 -0.07
N ILE A 116 -7.50 10.81 -0.84
CA ILE A 116 -6.50 9.75 -0.76
C ILE A 116 -5.75 9.74 -2.08
N GLU A 117 -4.41 9.83 -2.01
CA GLU A 117 -3.54 9.89 -3.18
C GLU A 117 -2.69 8.64 -3.28
N LEU A 118 -2.38 8.24 -4.50
CA LEU A 118 -1.44 7.18 -4.77
C LEU A 118 -0.67 7.43 -6.07
N THR A 119 0.45 6.74 -6.22
CA THR A 119 1.12 6.59 -7.51
C THR A 119 1.13 5.11 -7.87
N VAL A 120 1.00 4.82 -9.16
CA VAL A 120 1.03 3.45 -9.68
C VAL A 120 1.79 3.46 -10.99
N PHE A 121 2.65 2.47 -11.22
CA PHE A 121 3.38 2.38 -12.48
C PHE A 121 2.40 2.10 -13.61
N THR A 122 2.66 2.72 -14.76
CA THR A 122 1.75 2.66 -15.91
C THR A 122 1.59 1.25 -16.50
N ASP A 123 2.53 0.36 -16.19
CA ASP A 123 2.51 -1.02 -16.65
C ASP A 123 1.92 -2.01 -15.61
N ASN A 124 1.14 -1.49 -14.66
CA ASN A 124 0.48 -2.32 -13.65
C ASN A 124 -1.05 -2.23 -13.76
N PRO A 125 -1.64 -2.86 -14.79
CA PRO A 125 -3.09 -2.75 -15.01
C PRO A 125 -3.94 -3.40 -13.92
N SER A 126 -3.45 -4.44 -13.24
CA SER A 126 -4.23 -5.06 -12.17
C SER A 126 -4.35 -4.17 -10.95
N ALA A 127 -3.30 -3.44 -10.58
CA ALA A 127 -3.38 -2.44 -9.50
C ALA A 127 -4.32 -1.30 -9.90
N MET A 128 -4.23 -0.82 -11.13
CA MET A 128 -5.12 0.24 -11.62
C MET A 128 -6.59 -0.18 -11.56
N ALA A 129 -6.89 -1.43 -11.93
CA ALA A 129 -8.25 -1.96 -11.86
C ALA A 129 -8.75 -2.00 -10.41
N LEU A 130 -7.89 -2.40 -9.47
CA LEU A 130 -8.21 -2.39 -8.05
C LEU A 130 -8.55 -0.98 -7.58
N TYR A 131 -7.71 0.00 -7.90
CA TYR A 131 -7.91 1.39 -7.45
C TYR A 131 -9.18 1.99 -8.07
N ARG A 132 -9.42 1.78 -9.37
CA ARG A 132 -10.63 2.27 -10.02
C ARG A 132 -11.89 1.68 -9.40
N LYS A 133 -11.85 0.44 -8.98
CA LYS A 133 -12.96 -0.23 -8.30
C LYS A 133 -13.38 0.53 -7.03
N PHE A 134 -12.43 1.17 -6.36
CA PHE A 134 -12.68 1.93 -5.14
C PHE A 134 -12.83 3.43 -5.38
N GLY A 135 -12.99 3.87 -6.62
CA GLY A 135 -13.30 5.26 -6.93
C GLY A 135 -12.11 6.16 -7.19
N PHE A 136 -10.91 5.60 -7.35
CA PHE A 136 -9.73 6.38 -7.71
C PHE A 136 -9.74 6.71 -9.19
N ILE A 137 -9.33 7.93 -9.54
CA ILE A 137 -9.23 8.41 -10.92
C ILE A 137 -7.81 8.91 -11.19
N VAL A 138 -7.40 8.84 -12.44
CA VAL A 138 -6.09 9.36 -12.86
C VAL A 138 -6.16 10.88 -12.94
N GLU A 139 -5.22 11.54 -12.27
CA GLU A 139 -5.10 13.01 -12.29
C GLU A 139 -3.90 13.50 -13.10
N GLY A 140 -2.96 12.62 -13.40
CA GLY A 140 -1.80 13.01 -14.16
C GLY A 140 -0.84 11.85 -14.38
N THR A 141 0.24 12.12 -15.13
CA THR A 141 1.26 11.13 -15.46
C THR A 141 2.64 11.72 -15.17
N GLY A 142 3.46 10.97 -14.42
CA GLY A 142 4.87 11.31 -14.21
C GLY A 142 5.74 10.52 -15.16
N LYS A 143 6.39 11.21 -16.10
CA LYS A 143 7.33 10.58 -17.03
C LYS A 143 8.64 10.26 -16.33
N ARG A 144 9.23 9.10 -16.61
CA ARG A 144 10.48 8.66 -15.99
C ARG A 144 10.44 8.82 -14.47
N TYR A 145 9.32 8.36 -13.89
CA TYR A 145 9.05 8.55 -12.48
C TYR A 145 10.02 7.79 -11.59
N ALA A 146 10.41 6.59 -12.00
CA ALA A 146 11.30 5.74 -11.22
C ALA A 146 12.19 4.90 -12.11
N LEU A 147 13.33 4.48 -11.55
CA LEU A 147 14.24 3.54 -12.19
C LEU A 147 13.91 2.13 -11.70
N ARG A 148 13.80 1.19 -12.62
CA ARG A 148 13.50 -0.19 -12.30
C ARG A 148 14.29 -1.10 -13.23
N ASN A 149 15.18 -1.88 -12.67
CA ASN A 149 15.99 -2.85 -13.40
C ASN A 149 16.68 -2.22 -14.63
N GLY A 150 17.30 -1.04 -14.43
CA GLY A 150 18.05 -0.34 -15.46
C GLY A 150 17.22 0.48 -16.45
N GLU A 151 15.89 0.47 -16.33
CA GLU A 151 15.00 1.21 -17.21
C GLU A 151 14.08 2.14 -16.42
N TYR A 152 13.72 3.27 -17.01
CA TYR A 152 12.78 4.20 -16.40
C TYR A 152 11.35 3.75 -16.63
N VAL A 153 10.53 3.91 -15.62
CA VAL A 153 9.10 3.61 -15.69
C VAL A 153 8.29 4.87 -15.35
N ASP A 154 7.21 5.06 -16.09
CA ASP A 154 6.27 6.16 -15.85
C ASP A 154 5.27 5.76 -14.77
N ALA A 155 4.67 6.75 -14.12
CA ALA A 155 3.63 6.49 -13.13
C ALA A 155 2.41 7.37 -13.38
N TYR A 156 1.24 6.84 -13.04
CA TYR A 156 0.03 7.64 -12.93
C TYR A 156 -0.12 8.13 -11.50
N PHE A 157 -0.56 9.38 -11.37
CA PHE A 157 -1.03 9.93 -10.10
C PHE A 157 -2.53 9.74 -10.05
N MET A 158 -3.01 9.05 -9.03
CA MET A 158 -4.44 8.78 -8.86
C MET A 158 -4.91 9.32 -7.51
N ALA A 159 -6.18 9.69 -7.44
CA ALA A 159 -6.77 10.15 -6.20
C ALA A 159 -8.24 9.75 -6.11
N ARG A 160 -8.68 9.58 -4.86
CA ARG A 160 -10.08 9.39 -4.51
C ARG A 160 -10.51 10.55 -3.62
N LEU A 161 -11.58 11.21 -4.00
CA LEU A 161 -12.21 12.25 -3.18
C LEU A 161 -13.44 11.66 -2.50
N LYS A 162 -13.57 11.91 -1.19
CA LYS A 162 -14.77 11.49 -0.47
C LYS A 162 -15.93 12.37 -0.95
N GLY A 163 -16.95 11.70 -1.48
CA GLY A 163 -18.04 12.41 -2.10
C GLY A 163 -19.34 12.41 -1.36
#